data_3eff844671e7117188b0cd317372119b
#
_entry.id   3eff844671e7117188b0cd317372119b
#
_cell.length_a   1.000
_cell.length_b   1.000
_cell.length_c   1.000
_cell.angle_alpha   90.00
_cell.angle_beta   90.00
_cell.angle_gamma   90.00
#
_symmetry.space_group_name_H-M   'P 1'
#
loop_
_entity.id
_entity.type
_entity.pdbx_description
1 polymer ?
#
loop_
_entity_poly.entity_id
_entity_poly.type
_entity_poly.pdbx_seq_one_letter_code
_entity_poly.pdbx_strand_id
1 'polypeptide(L)'
;ATSAIQNGLGNQYPPGIGVPELRQAISDHQQRFYGLSYDPDSEILVTAGASEALAAAVLALCETGDEVVTFEPWYDIYGANIAMAGATKKVVTLRPPHYAFEESEFLAALSPKTRLILLNSPHNPTGKVFSRQELEFIAKVAVERDLLVVTDEVYEHLVFEGEHIPIASFPGMRERTIAI
;
A
#
# COMPACT_ATOMS: atom_id res chain seq x y z
N ALA A 1 7.88 -2.42 -26.20
CA ALA A 1 8.42 -3.80 -26.15
C ALA A 1 9.30 -4.08 -27.39
N THR A 2 8.76 -3.99 -28.62
CA THR A 2 9.50 -4.34 -29.86
C THR A 2 10.81 -3.56 -30.00
N SER A 3 10.79 -2.25 -29.76
CA SER A 3 12.00 -1.41 -29.83
C SER A 3 13.07 -1.84 -28.82
N ALA A 4 12.68 -2.15 -27.59
CA ALA A 4 13.63 -2.61 -26.56
C ALA A 4 14.27 -3.95 -26.92
N ILE A 5 13.52 -4.86 -27.52
CA ILE A 5 14.03 -6.15 -28.01
C ILE A 5 15.03 -5.93 -29.15
N GLN A 6 14.67 -5.09 -30.14
CA GLN A 6 15.51 -4.83 -31.32
C GLN A 6 16.80 -4.07 -31.02
N ASN A 7 16.74 -3.14 -30.07
CA ASN A 7 17.88 -2.31 -29.67
C ASN A 7 18.77 -2.98 -28.62
N GLY A 8 18.39 -4.16 -28.11
CA GLY A 8 19.17 -4.90 -27.11
C GLY A 8 19.15 -4.29 -25.71
N LEU A 9 18.42 -3.19 -25.49
CA LEU A 9 18.36 -2.51 -24.20
C LEU A 9 17.75 -3.39 -23.09
N GLY A 10 16.82 -4.29 -23.48
CA GLY A 10 16.19 -5.24 -22.55
C GLY A 10 17.07 -6.47 -22.23
N ASN A 11 18.26 -6.60 -22.80
CA ASN A 11 19.13 -7.76 -22.64
C ASN A 11 20.24 -7.56 -21.59
N GLN A 12 20.16 -6.48 -20.82
CA GLN A 12 21.10 -6.17 -19.75
C GLN A 12 20.39 -6.24 -18.40
N TYR A 13 21.13 -6.55 -17.33
CA TYR A 13 20.62 -6.41 -15.98
C TYR A 13 20.30 -4.94 -15.69
N PRO A 14 19.08 -4.63 -15.26
CA PRO A 14 18.77 -3.27 -14.83
C PRO A 14 19.45 -2.96 -13.48
N PRO A 15 19.53 -1.68 -13.09
CA PRO A 15 19.82 -1.32 -11.71
C PRO A 15 18.86 -2.05 -10.74
N GLY A 16 19.34 -2.45 -9.55
CA GLY A 16 18.55 -3.22 -8.59
C GLY A 16 17.24 -2.55 -8.14
N ILE A 17 17.16 -1.22 -8.24
CA ILE A 17 15.95 -0.44 -7.95
C ILE A 17 15.06 -0.17 -9.19
N GLY A 18 15.40 -0.74 -10.33
CA GLY A 18 14.69 -0.55 -11.59
C GLY A 18 15.33 0.51 -12.51
N VAL A 19 14.89 0.53 -13.76
CA VAL A 19 15.42 1.47 -14.76
C VAL A 19 14.98 2.91 -14.44
N PRO A 20 15.89 3.91 -14.63
CA PRO A 20 15.62 5.30 -14.25
C PRO A 20 14.37 5.87 -14.93
N GLU A 21 14.14 5.54 -16.19
CA GLU A 21 13.01 6.03 -16.98
C GLU A 21 11.66 5.60 -16.39
N LEU A 22 11.58 4.37 -15.86
CA LEU A 22 10.36 3.89 -15.22
C LEU A 22 10.15 4.56 -13.86
N ARG A 23 11.20 4.71 -13.07
CA ARG A 23 11.13 5.39 -11.77
C ARG A 23 10.72 6.86 -11.94
N GLN A 24 11.28 7.54 -12.95
CA GLN A 24 10.85 8.91 -13.29
C GLN A 24 9.37 8.95 -13.71
N ALA A 25 8.94 8.02 -14.56
CA ALA A 25 7.53 7.96 -14.98
C ALA A 25 6.57 7.71 -13.81
N ILE A 26 6.98 6.91 -12.81
CA ILE A 26 6.21 6.71 -11.57
C ILE A 26 6.14 8.02 -10.76
N SER A 27 7.27 8.71 -10.59
CA SER A 27 7.29 10.01 -9.90
C SER A 27 6.37 11.03 -10.59
N ASP A 28 6.47 11.16 -11.91
CA ASP A 28 5.64 12.07 -12.70
C ASP A 28 4.16 11.71 -12.60
N HIS A 29 3.82 10.42 -12.56
CA HIS A 29 2.47 9.92 -12.39
C HIS A 29 1.90 10.35 -11.02
N GLN A 30 2.62 10.09 -9.94
CA GLN A 30 2.19 10.43 -8.58
C GLN A 30 2.01 11.95 -8.43
N GLN A 31 2.91 12.74 -9.00
CA GLN A 31 2.79 14.20 -9.01
C GLN A 31 1.59 14.65 -9.82
N ARG A 32 1.35 14.07 -11.00
CA ARG A 32 0.28 14.48 -11.92
C ARG A 32 -1.11 14.18 -11.37
N PHE A 33 -1.31 12.99 -10.79
CA PHE A 33 -2.65 12.53 -10.38
C PHE A 33 -2.97 12.88 -8.94
N TYR A 34 -1.97 12.93 -8.06
CA TYR A 34 -2.20 13.03 -6.61
C TYR A 34 -1.46 14.19 -5.94
N GLY A 35 -0.62 14.92 -6.68
CA GLY A 35 0.19 16.01 -6.12
C GLY A 35 1.29 15.51 -5.17
N LEU A 36 1.58 14.21 -5.18
CA LEU A 36 2.62 13.59 -4.37
C LEU A 36 3.95 13.60 -5.11
N SER A 37 4.98 14.15 -4.47
CA SER A 37 6.33 14.27 -5.03
C SER A 37 7.22 13.21 -4.40
N TYR A 38 7.82 12.35 -5.22
CA TYR A 38 8.79 11.33 -4.82
C TYR A 38 10.08 11.48 -5.62
N ASP A 39 11.21 11.42 -4.94
CA ASP A 39 12.51 11.37 -5.61
C ASP A 39 12.68 10.02 -6.31
N PRO A 40 12.82 9.99 -7.66
CA PRO A 40 12.93 8.74 -8.39
C PRO A 40 14.19 7.93 -8.05
N ASP A 41 15.22 8.56 -7.49
CA ASP A 41 16.49 7.90 -7.19
C ASP A 41 16.58 7.31 -5.79
N SER A 42 15.77 7.79 -4.84
CA SER A 42 15.85 7.37 -3.45
C SER A 42 14.53 6.88 -2.85
N GLU A 43 13.38 7.18 -3.47
CA GLU A 43 12.06 6.88 -2.90
C GLU A 43 11.22 5.93 -3.77
N ILE A 44 11.72 5.50 -4.93
CA ILE A 44 11.00 4.61 -5.85
C ILE A 44 11.81 3.34 -6.12
N LEU A 45 11.18 2.20 -5.85
CA LEU A 45 11.71 0.86 -6.10
C LEU A 45 10.77 0.11 -7.03
N VAL A 46 11.31 -0.40 -8.14
CA VAL A 46 10.58 -1.26 -9.08
C VAL A 46 10.81 -2.73 -8.71
N THR A 47 9.73 -3.48 -8.61
CA THR A 47 9.74 -4.90 -8.25
C THR A 47 9.11 -5.77 -9.35
N ALA A 48 9.21 -7.08 -9.23
CA ALA A 48 8.52 -8.03 -10.11
C ALA A 48 7.02 -8.11 -9.75
N GLY A 49 6.33 -7.00 -9.97
CA GLY A 49 4.91 -6.80 -9.65
C GLY A 49 4.66 -6.44 -8.19
N ALA A 50 3.41 -6.06 -7.90
CA ALA A 50 2.95 -5.67 -6.58
C ALA A 50 3.14 -6.79 -5.52
N SER A 51 3.11 -8.06 -5.92
CA SER A 51 3.30 -9.18 -5.00
C SER A 51 4.69 -9.19 -4.36
N GLU A 52 5.75 -8.89 -5.13
CA GLU A 52 7.09 -8.74 -4.57
C GLU A 52 7.20 -7.50 -3.70
N ALA A 53 6.61 -6.37 -4.14
CA ALA A 53 6.60 -5.14 -3.36
C ALA A 53 5.94 -5.33 -1.98
N LEU A 54 4.78 -5.99 -1.95
CA LEU A 54 4.06 -6.31 -0.70
C LEU A 54 4.89 -7.22 0.21
N ALA A 55 5.49 -8.28 -0.34
CA ALA A 55 6.32 -9.18 0.44
C ALA A 55 7.55 -8.45 1.00
N ALA A 56 8.24 -7.68 0.17
CA ALA A 56 9.42 -6.92 0.56
C ALA A 56 9.10 -5.87 1.64
N ALA A 57 7.99 -5.12 1.47
CA ALA A 57 7.57 -4.11 2.43
C ALA A 57 7.24 -4.73 3.80
N VAL A 58 6.43 -5.79 3.84
CA VAL A 58 6.05 -6.44 5.10
C VAL A 58 7.27 -7.06 5.79
N LEU A 59 8.14 -7.75 5.05
CA LEU A 59 9.37 -8.35 5.60
C LEU A 59 10.39 -7.32 6.09
N ALA A 60 10.44 -6.14 5.46
CA ALA A 60 11.34 -5.07 5.87
C ALA A 60 10.85 -4.29 7.11
N LEU A 61 9.53 -4.19 7.28
CA LEU A 61 8.91 -3.33 8.29
C LEU A 61 8.46 -4.06 9.55
N CYS A 62 8.28 -5.38 9.48
CA CYS A 62 7.77 -6.18 10.59
C CYS A 62 8.80 -7.20 11.10
N GLU A 63 8.77 -7.44 12.40
CA GLU A 63 9.56 -8.45 13.09
C GLU A 63 8.66 -9.48 13.77
N THR A 64 9.27 -10.58 14.22
CA THR A 64 8.54 -11.60 14.97
C THR A 64 7.93 -11.01 16.25
N GLY A 65 6.61 -11.14 16.37
CA GLY A 65 5.84 -10.64 17.49
C GLY A 65 5.12 -9.31 17.23
N ASP A 66 5.41 -8.64 16.12
CA ASP A 66 4.65 -7.48 15.66
C ASP A 66 3.23 -7.86 15.24
N GLU A 67 2.35 -6.88 15.22
CA GLU A 67 0.99 -7.01 14.74
C GLU A 67 0.75 -6.13 13.53
N VAL A 68 0.07 -6.70 12.54
CA VAL A 68 -0.35 -6.01 11.32
C VAL A 68 -1.88 -5.97 11.27
N VAL A 69 -2.45 -4.76 11.25
CA VAL A 69 -3.89 -4.57 11.07
C VAL A 69 -4.21 -4.57 9.58
N THR A 70 -5.18 -5.36 9.16
CA THR A 70 -5.67 -5.43 7.78
C THR A 70 -7.18 -5.63 7.75
N PHE A 71 -7.78 -5.46 6.57
CA PHE A 71 -9.23 -5.55 6.38
C PHE A 71 -9.61 -6.88 5.72
N GLU A 72 -10.74 -7.47 6.13
CA GLU A 72 -11.28 -8.66 5.47
C GLU A 72 -12.64 -8.37 4.80
N PRO A 73 -12.94 -9.08 3.67
CA PRO A 73 -12.10 -10.08 3.00
C PRO A 73 -10.84 -9.44 2.42
N TRP A 74 -9.78 -10.20 2.19
CA TRP A 74 -8.51 -9.68 1.66
C TRP A 74 -7.99 -10.48 0.47
N TYR A 75 -6.98 -9.95 -0.22
CA TYR A 75 -6.22 -10.66 -1.23
C TYR A 75 -5.28 -11.68 -0.57
N ASP A 76 -5.24 -12.89 -1.10
CA ASP A 76 -4.62 -14.10 -0.50
C ASP A 76 -3.23 -13.88 0.08
N ILE A 77 -2.37 -13.14 -0.62
CA ILE A 77 -0.96 -13.02 -0.26
C ILE A 77 -0.72 -12.20 1.01
N TYR A 78 -1.66 -11.36 1.45
CA TYR A 78 -1.46 -10.51 2.63
C TYR A 78 -1.23 -11.36 3.88
N GLY A 79 -2.07 -12.36 4.08
CA GLY A 79 -1.93 -13.28 5.22
C GLY A 79 -0.62 -14.07 5.18
N ALA A 80 -0.19 -14.50 3.98
CA ALA A 80 1.06 -15.21 3.80
C ALA A 80 2.27 -14.33 4.11
N ASN A 81 2.31 -13.10 3.58
CA ASN A 81 3.41 -12.16 3.82
C ASN A 81 3.55 -11.80 5.31
N ILE A 82 2.43 -11.55 6.00
CA ILE A 82 2.42 -11.28 7.45
C ILE A 82 2.98 -12.47 8.23
N ALA A 83 2.56 -13.68 7.88
CA ALA A 83 3.05 -14.89 8.53
C ALA A 83 4.54 -15.14 8.25
N MET A 84 5.03 -14.88 7.04
CA MET A 84 6.44 -15.00 6.67
C MET A 84 7.34 -14.04 7.46
N ALA A 85 6.86 -12.85 7.81
CA ALA A 85 7.55 -11.90 8.67
C ALA A 85 7.53 -12.30 10.17
N GLY A 86 6.82 -13.38 10.53
CA GLY A 86 6.62 -13.78 11.92
C GLY A 86 5.66 -12.87 12.69
N ALA A 87 4.96 -12.00 11.99
CA ALA A 87 3.98 -11.09 12.56
C ALA A 87 2.59 -11.73 12.72
N THR A 88 1.76 -11.13 13.55
CA THR A 88 0.39 -11.57 13.80
C THR A 88 -0.60 -10.64 13.11
N LYS A 89 -1.50 -11.23 12.32
CA LYS A 89 -2.58 -10.53 11.66
C LYS A 89 -3.68 -10.15 12.65
N LYS A 90 -4.10 -8.88 12.64
CA LYS A 90 -5.29 -8.34 13.30
C LYS A 90 -6.27 -7.89 12.22
N VAL A 91 -7.51 -8.29 12.36
CA VAL A 91 -8.49 -8.18 11.27
C VAL A 91 -9.60 -7.23 11.64
N VAL A 92 -9.96 -6.36 10.70
CA VAL A 92 -11.14 -5.49 10.74
C VAL A 92 -12.08 -5.90 9.62
N THR A 93 -13.33 -6.19 9.94
CA THR A 93 -14.27 -6.76 8.96
C THR A 93 -15.00 -5.68 8.18
N LEU A 94 -14.89 -5.73 6.86
CA LEU A 94 -15.70 -4.93 5.94
C LEU A 94 -17.05 -5.61 5.71
N ARG A 95 -18.15 -4.92 6.00
CA ARG A 95 -19.50 -5.51 5.99
C ARG A 95 -20.36 -5.03 4.84
N PRO A 96 -20.99 -5.97 4.08
CA PRO A 96 -21.96 -5.59 3.06
C PRO A 96 -23.16 -4.84 3.68
N PRO A 97 -23.92 -4.04 2.89
CA PRO A 97 -23.78 -3.90 1.43
C PRO A 97 -22.67 -2.92 0.99
N HIS A 98 -22.22 -2.01 1.85
CA HIS A 98 -21.29 -0.94 1.49
C HIS A 98 -19.83 -1.25 1.84
N TYR A 99 -19.57 -2.40 2.44
CA TYR A 99 -18.25 -2.79 2.90
C TYR A 99 -17.59 -1.74 3.80
N ALA A 100 -18.41 -1.08 4.64
CA ALA A 100 -17.94 -0.20 5.70
C ALA A 100 -17.35 -1.01 6.85
N PHE A 101 -16.48 -0.38 7.63
CA PHE A 101 -15.99 -0.92 8.90
C PHE A 101 -16.43 -0.03 10.06
N GLU A 102 -16.42 -0.60 11.26
CA GLU A 102 -16.69 0.13 12.48
C GLU A 102 -15.37 0.68 13.07
N GLU A 103 -15.32 1.99 13.34
CA GLU A 103 -14.13 2.63 13.93
C GLU A 103 -13.75 1.99 15.27
N SER A 104 -14.73 1.60 16.07
CA SER A 104 -14.51 0.90 17.35
C SER A 104 -13.83 -0.46 17.17
N GLU A 105 -14.18 -1.21 16.11
CA GLU A 105 -13.54 -2.48 15.77
C GLU A 105 -12.10 -2.26 15.31
N PHE A 106 -11.86 -1.22 14.49
CA PHE A 106 -10.50 -0.86 14.08
C PHE A 106 -9.63 -0.51 15.30
N LEU A 107 -10.13 0.34 16.21
CA LEU A 107 -9.41 0.70 17.43
C LEU A 107 -9.16 -0.50 18.35
N ALA A 108 -10.10 -1.44 18.44
CA ALA A 108 -9.96 -2.66 19.23
C ALA A 108 -8.94 -3.65 18.64
N ALA A 109 -8.68 -3.58 17.32
CA ALA A 109 -7.66 -4.38 16.66
C ALA A 109 -6.22 -3.89 16.96
N LEU A 110 -6.06 -2.66 17.46
CA LEU A 110 -4.76 -2.08 17.76
C LEU A 110 -4.28 -2.48 19.16
N SER A 111 -2.99 -2.71 19.28
CA SER A 111 -2.30 -2.94 20.55
C SER A 111 -0.93 -2.23 20.57
N PRO A 112 -0.20 -2.25 21.70
CA PRO A 112 1.19 -1.75 21.72
C PRO A 112 2.16 -2.51 20.80
N LYS A 113 1.75 -3.66 20.27
CA LYS A 113 2.52 -4.45 19.30
C LYS A 113 2.17 -4.14 17.84
N THR A 114 1.14 -3.33 17.61
CA THR A 114 0.76 -2.95 16.25
C THR A 114 1.86 -2.10 15.63
N ARG A 115 2.41 -2.58 14.54
CA ARG A 115 3.49 -1.93 13.80
C ARG A 115 3.01 -1.34 12.48
N LEU A 116 2.10 -2.05 11.81
CA LEU A 116 1.74 -1.80 10.42
C LEU A 116 0.23 -1.88 10.22
N ILE A 117 -0.30 -0.97 9.40
CA ILE A 117 -1.61 -1.07 8.78
C ILE A 117 -1.41 -1.46 7.32
N LEU A 118 -1.99 -2.56 6.88
CA LEU A 118 -2.02 -2.99 5.48
C LEU A 118 -3.40 -2.67 4.90
N LEU A 119 -3.43 -1.65 4.06
CA LEU A 119 -4.63 -1.13 3.40
C LEU A 119 -4.64 -1.55 1.93
N ASN A 120 -5.82 -1.74 1.35
CA ASN A 120 -6.00 -1.92 -0.09
C ASN A 120 -7.19 -1.07 -0.56
N SER A 121 -6.95 -0.12 -1.46
CA SER A 121 -7.97 0.75 -2.02
C SER A 121 -7.58 1.22 -3.43
N PRO A 122 -8.39 0.96 -4.45
CA PRO A 122 -9.63 0.17 -4.45
C PRO A 122 -9.42 -1.28 -4.01
N HIS A 123 -10.38 -1.82 -3.29
CA HIS A 123 -10.22 -3.03 -2.49
C HIS A 123 -10.51 -4.32 -3.27
N ASN A 124 -9.61 -5.27 -3.24
CA ASN A 124 -9.81 -6.63 -3.73
C ASN A 124 -10.16 -7.56 -2.55
N PRO A 125 -11.32 -8.27 -2.55
CA PRO A 125 -12.17 -8.56 -3.70
C PRO A 125 -13.47 -7.73 -3.79
N THR A 126 -13.71 -6.76 -2.91
CA THR A 126 -15.05 -6.16 -2.77
C THR A 126 -15.35 -5.03 -3.75
N GLY A 127 -14.30 -4.45 -4.37
CA GLY A 127 -14.43 -3.26 -5.20
C GLY A 127 -14.68 -1.96 -4.42
N LYS A 128 -14.67 -2.02 -3.06
CA LYS A 128 -14.79 -0.83 -2.24
C LYS A 128 -13.67 0.17 -2.53
N VAL A 129 -14.04 1.43 -2.70
CA VAL A 129 -13.11 2.55 -2.59
C VAL A 129 -13.29 3.18 -1.21
N PHE A 130 -12.23 3.26 -0.43
CA PHE A 130 -12.33 3.86 0.90
C PHE A 130 -12.65 5.35 0.76
N SER A 131 -13.64 5.81 1.52
CA SER A 131 -14.07 7.21 1.53
C SER A 131 -13.00 8.10 2.17
N ARG A 132 -13.04 9.40 1.84
CA ARG A 132 -12.17 10.40 2.48
C ARG A 132 -12.26 10.33 4.01
N GLN A 133 -13.46 10.19 4.56
CA GLN A 133 -13.68 10.12 6.00
C GLN A 133 -13.02 8.89 6.64
N GLU A 134 -13.15 7.73 5.99
CA GLU A 134 -12.50 6.50 6.46
C GLU A 134 -10.97 6.62 6.41
N LEU A 135 -10.44 7.21 5.34
CA LEU A 135 -8.99 7.42 5.19
C LEU A 135 -8.47 8.47 6.18
N GLU A 136 -9.20 9.56 6.44
CA GLU A 136 -8.87 10.55 7.47
C GLU A 136 -8.81 9.93 8.86
N PHE A 137 -9.78 9.07 9.18
CA PHE A 137 -9.78 8.33 10.44
C PHE A 137 -8.54 7.42 10.56
N ILE A 138 -8.26 6.60 9.53
CA ILE A 138 -7.10 5.70 9.53
C ILE A 138 -5.79 6.51 9.62
N ALA A 139 -5.66 7.59 8.85
CA ALA A 139 -4.50 8.46 8.85
C ALA A 139 -4.27 9.10 10.25
N LYS A 140 -5.33 9.63 10.86
CA LYS A 140 -5.27 10.19 12.21
C LYS A 140 -4.74 9.16 13.21
N VAL A 141 -5.30 7.95 13.20
CA VAL A 141 -4.88 6.87 14.09
C VAL A 141 -3.43 6.46 13.84
N ALA A 142 -3.03 6.36 12.56
CA ALA A 142 -1.66 6.02 12.19
C ALA A 142 -0.65 7.06 12.72
N VAL A 143 -0.98 8.34 12.61
CA VAL A 143 -0.12 9.43 13.15
C VAL A 143 -0.10 9.41 14.67
N GLU A 144 -1.26 9.30 15.34
CA GLU A 144 -1.35 9.32 16.81
C GLU A 144 -0.65 8.13 17.48
N ARG A 145 -0.60 6.99 16.80
CA ARG A 145 0.00 5.75 17.31
C ARG A 145 1.38 5.45 16.73
N ASP A 146 1.91 6.35 15.90
CA ASP A 146 3.19 6.18 15.18
C ASP A 146 3.27 4.87 14.39
N LEU A 147 2.21 4.55 13.66
CA LEU A 147 2.11 3.35 12.83
C LEU A 147 2.60 3.61 11.42
N LEU A 148 3.17 2.60 10.80
CA LEU A 148 3.47 2.58 9.38
C LEU A 148 2.23 2.13 8.59
N VAL A 149 2.16 2.52 7.32
CA VAL A 149 1.10 2.09 6.40
C VAL A 149 1.74 1.51 5.13
N VAL A 150 1.32 0.33 4.74
CA VAL A 150 1.51 -0.19 3.38
C VAL A 150 0.15 -0.17 2.71
N THR A 151 0.04 0.53 1.59
CA THR A 151 -1.20 0.63 0.84
C THR A 151 -1.03 0.01 -0.54
N ASP A 152 -1.89 -0.97 -0.84
CA ASP A 152 -1.97 -1.60 -2.16
C ASP A 152 -3.01 -0.83 -3.00
N GLU A 153 -2.52 -0.08 -3.99
CA GLU A 153 -3.29 0.84 -4.83
C GLU A 153 -3.33 0.40 -6.30
N VAL A 154 -3.07 -0.89 -6.59
CA VAL A 154 -2.97 -1.43 -7.96
C VAL A 154 -4.20 -1.15 -8.84
N TYR A 155 -5.34 -0.83 -8.24
CA TYR A 155 -6.58 -0.50 -8.94
C TYR A 155 -6.92 1.00 -8.91
N GLU A 156 -5.98 1.89 -8.62
CA GLU A 156 -6.19 3.34 -8.45
C GLU A 156 -6.97 4.00 -9.61
N HIS A 157 -6.81 3.50 -10.83
CA HIS A 157 -7.53 3.98 -12.03
C HIS A 157 -8.79 3.19 -12.37
N LEU A 158 -9.17 2.18 -11.59
CA LEU A 158 -10.39 1.36 -11.79
C LEU A 158 -11.48 1.76 -10.79
N VAL A 159 -11.79 3.05 -10.76
CA VAL A 159 -12.84 3.64 -9.92
C VAL A 159 -14.02 4.01 -10.81
N PHE A 160 -15.18 3.41 -10.55
CA PHE A 160 -16.39 3.64 -11.34
C PHE A 160 -17.31 4.69 -10.71
N GLU A 161 -17.24 4.88 -9.40
CA GLU A 161 -17.96 5.88 -8.63
C GLU A 161 -17.03 6.51 -7.58
N GLY A 162 -17.05 7.84 -7.45
CA GLY A 162 -16.17 8.58 -6.56
C GLY A 162 -14.76 8.81 -7.13
N GLU A 163 -13.78 8.86 -6.27
CA GLU A 163 -12.36 9.06 -6.63
C GLU A 163 -11.45 8.22 -5.73
N HIS A 164 -10.32 7.78 -6.27
CA HIS A 164 -9.25 7.23 -5.46
C HIS A 164 -8.48 8.35 -4.77
N ILE A 165 -8.25 8.20 -3.48
CA ILE A 165 -7.48 9.13 -2.66
C ILE A 165 -6.34 8.35 -2.01
N PRO A 166 -5.07 8.60 -2.38
CA PRO A 166 -3.94 7.97 -1.71
C PRO A 166 -3.88 8.40 -0.24
N ILE A 167 -3.74 7.44 0.65
CA ILE A 167 -3.61 7.75 2.08
C ILE A 167 -2.35 8.58 2.37
N ALA A 168 -1.31 8.47 1.54
CA ALA A 168 -0.10 9.28 1.62
C ALA A 168 -0.35 10.79 1.45
N SER A 169 -1.50 11.19 0.87
CA SER A 169 -1.85 12.61 0.68
C SER A 169 -2.35 13.31 1.95
N PHE A 170 -2.66 12.56 3.00
CA PHE A 170 -3.11 13.15 4.26
C PHE A 170 -1.93 13.67 5.10
N PRO A 171 -2.14 14.70 5.94
CA PRO A 171 -1.09 15.26 6.79
C PRO A 171 -0.41 14.20 7.66
N GLY A 172 0.93 14.17 7.64
CA GLY A 172 1.73 13.23 8.42
C GLY A 172 1.75 11.79 7.89
N MET A 173 1.21 11.54 6.69
CA MET A 173 1.14 10.18 6.13
C MET A 173 2.22 9.89 5.11
N ARG A 174 2.72 10.89 4.38
CA ARG A 174 3.71 10.67 3.32
C ARG A 174 4.98 9.96 3.82
N GLU A 175 5.49 10.38 4.97
CA GLU A 175 6.72 9.86 5.57
C GLU A 175 6.57 8.49 6.25
N ARG A 176 5.36 7.99 6.38
CA ARG A 176 5.05 6.71 7.02
C ARG A 176 4.31 5.72 6.12
N THR A 177 4.15 6.04 4.83
CA THR A 177 3.41 5.23 3.87
C THR A 177 4.31 4.69 2.78
N ILE A 178 4.21 3.39 2.51
CA ILE A 178 4.69 2.75 1.28
C ILE A 178 3.46 2.49 0.40
N ALA A 179 3.39 3.13 -0.75
CA ALA A 179 2.36 2.90 -1.77
C ALA A 179 2.86 1.89 -2.81
N ILE A 180 2.00 0.95 -3.21
CA ILE A 180 2.26 -0.15 -4.14
C ILE A 180 1.21 -0.15 -5.24
#